data_021790de8c1c3bbe4c0eed61771ebfde
#
_entry.id   021790de8c1c3bbe4c0eed61771ebfde
#
_cell.length_a   1.000
_cell.length_b   1.000
_cell.length_c   1.000
_cell.angle_alpha   90.00
_cell.angle_beta   90.00
_cell.angle_gamma   90.00
#
_symmetry.space_group_name_H-M   'P 1'
#
loop_
_entity.id
_entity.type
_entity.pdbx_description
1 polymer ?
#
loop_
_entity_poly.entity_id
_entity_poly.type
_entity_poly.pdbx_seq_one_letter_code
_entity_poly.pdbx_strand_id
1 'polypeptide(L)'
;MNEQENVVDLLQDIKGLLSHSKKVFNIDDLVKYTGLSKSKIYKLSQLKLIPTGNNRHIRQLFFNKEEIDAWLIGDPDVSDESLERQFNEQLLQNRKMGS
;
A
#
# COMPACT_ATOMS: atom_id res chain seq x y z
N MET A 1 -26.86 21.17 -19.87
CA MET A 1 -26.57 20.74 -19.94
C MET A 1 -26.73 20.14 -19.93
N ASN A 2 -26.54 20.08 -19.21
CA ASN A 2 -27.17 19.42 -19.84
C ASN A 2 -27.02 18.00 -19.60
N GLU A 3 -27.73 17.16 -20.34
CA GLU A 3 -27.66 15.72 -20.11
C GLU A 3 -26.25 15.15 -20.17
N GLN A 4 -25.43 15.71 -21.04
CA GLN A 4 -24.04 15.28 -21.16
C GLN A 4 -23.23 15.55 -19.92
N GLU A 5 -23.45 16.72 -19.30
CA GLU A 5 -22.75 17.02 -18.07
C GLU A 5 -23.19 16.07 -16.94
N ASN A 6 -24.49 15.79 -16.88
CA ASN A 6 -25.00 14.86 -15.88
C ASN A 6 -24.42 13.45 -16.08
N VAL A 7 -24.30 13.03 -17.34
CA VAL A 7 -23.71 11.74 -17.65
C VAL A 7 -22.23 11.70 -17.25
N VAL A 8 -21.51 12.78 -17.51
CA VAL A 8 -20.09 12.85 -17.13
C VAL A 8 -19.96 12.81 -15.61
N ASP A 9 -20.81 13.53 -14.89
CA ASP A 9 -20.78 13.49 -13.42
C ASP A 9 -21.07 12.10 -12.90
N LEU A 10 -22.06 11.41 -13.47
CA LEU A 10 -22.37 10.05 -13.09
C LEU A 10 -21.21 9.10 -13.37
N LEU A 11 -20.53 9.28 -14.50
CA LEU A 11 -19.38 8.46 -14.84
C LEU A 11 -18.24 8.70 -13.85
N GLN A 12 -18.05 9.94 -13.42
CA GLN A 12 -17.02 10.24 -12.43
C GLN A 12 -17.37 9.62 -11.08
N ASP A 13 -18.63 9.66 -10.70
CA ASP A 13 -19.08 9.01 -9.47
C ASP A 13 -18.86 7.50 -9.55
N ILE A 14 -19.15 6.90 -10.69
CA ILE A 14 -18.92 5.48 -10.91
C ILE A 14 -17.43 5.17 -10.82
N LYS A 15 -16.57 6.01 -11.39
CA LYS A 15 -15.13 5.83 -11.27
C LYS A 15 -14.69 5.91 -9.82
N GLY A 16 -15.26 6.83 -9.05
CA GLY A 16 -14.97 6.91 -7.62
C GLY A 16 -15.35 5.65 -6.89
N LEU A 17 -16.55 5.13 -7.17
CA LEU A 17 -17.00 3.88 -6.57
C LEU A 17 -16.12 2.71 -6.99
N LEU A 18 -15.73 2.65 -8.26
CA LEU A 18 -14.84 1.62 -8.75
C LEU A 18 -13.47 1.70 -8.10
N SER A 19 -12.99 2.90 -7.84
CA SER A 19 -11.72 3.08 -7.11
C SER A 19 -11.81 2.51 -5.70
N HIS A 20 -12.95 2.70 -5.03
CA HIS A 20 -13.16 2.13 -3.70
C HIS A 20 -13.30 0.62 -3.74
N SER A 21 -13.77 0.06 -4.85
CA SER A 21 -13.90 -1.38 -5.01
C SER A 21 -12.70 -2.00 -5.72
N LYS A 22 -11.69 -1.20 -6.01
CA LYS A 22 -10.47 -1.68 -6.66
C LYS A 22 -9.81 -2.73 -5.78
N LYS A 23 -9.49 -3.86 -6.35
CA LYS A 23 -8.92 -4.99 -5.61
C LYS A 23 -7.40 -4.96 -5.54
N VAL A 24 -6.76 -4.29 -6.47
CA VAL A 24 -5.31 -4.19 -6.53
C VAL A 24 -4.92 -2.72 -6.45
N PHE A 25 -4.14 -2.37 -5.44
CA PHE A 25 -3.70 -1.02 -5.19
C PHE A 25 -2.25 -0.85 -5.63
N ASN A 26 -1.94 0.32 -6.23
CA ASN A 26 -0.56 0.74 -6.33
C ASN A 26 -0.18 1.50 -5.04
N ILE A 27 1.04 2.04 -4.98
CA ILE A 27 1.51 2.73 -3.79
C ILE A 27 0.67 3.98 -3.49
N ASP A 28 0.29 4.72 -4.52
CA ASP A 28 -0.51 5.93 -4.34
C ASP A 28 -1.91 5.61 -3.85
N ASP A 29 -2.51 4.55 -4.37
CA ASP A 29 -3.80 4.06 -3.91
C ASP A 29 -3.74 3.68 -2.44
N LEU A 30 -2.67 3.00 -2.06
CA LEU A 30 -2.50 2.53 -0.68
C LEU A 30 -2.32 3.69 0.29
N VAL A 31 -1.55 4.71 -0.11
CA VAL A 31 -1.40 5.92 0.69
C VAL A 31 -2.76 6.55 0.99
N LYS A 32 -3.60 6.67 -0.03
CA LYS A 32 -4.94 7.24 0.13
C LYS A 32 -5.84 6.37 0.98
N TYR A 33 -5.72 5.07 0.82
CA TYR A 33 -6.59 4.12 1.51
C TYR A 33 -6.26 4.02 2.99
N THR A 34 -4.98 3.94 3.32
CA THR A 34 -4.53 3.70 4.70
C THR A 34 -4.20 4.98 5.46
N GLY A 35 -3.90 6.07 4.75
CA GLY A 35 -3.41 7.29 5.38
C GLY A 35 -1.95 7.24 5.78
N LEU A 36 -1.25 6.16 5.49
CA LEU A 36 0.17 6.04 5.79
C LEU A 36 1.00 6.78 4.74
N SER A 37 2.16 7.29 5.13
CA SER A 37 3.05 7.95 4.20
C SER A 37 3.67 6.94 3.24
N LYS A 38 4.05 7.43 2.07
CA LYS A 38 4.68 6.62 1.04
C LYS A 38 5.98 5.98 1.56
N SER A 39 6.78 6.76 2.27
CA SER A 39 8.03 6.25 2.81
C SER A 39 7.81 5.18 3.87
N LYS A 40 6.77 5.32 4.69
CA LYS A 40 6.42 4.31 5.68
C LYS A 40 5.99 3.00 5.00
N ILE A 41 5.21 3.09 3.93
CA ILE A 41 4.78 1.91 3.17
C ILE A 41 5.97 1.20 2.55
N TYR A 42 6.93 1.94 2.01
CA TYR A 42 8.15 1.33 1.47
C TYR A 42 8.93 0.58 2.54
N LYS A 43 9.07 1.17 3.73
CA LYS A 43 9.75 0.49 4.84
C LYS A 43 9.02 -0.78 5.24
N LEU A 44 7.70 -0.70 5.36
CA LEU A 44 6.88 -1.88 5.68
C LEU A 44 7.05 -2.98 4.64
N SER A 45 7.10 -2.62 3.38
CA SER A 45 7.31 -3.57 2.29
C SER A 45 8.68 -4.23 2.37
N GLN A 46 9.71 -3.44 2.62
CA GLN A 46 11.07 -3.96 2.73
C GLN A 46 11.22 -4.92 3.90
N LEU A 47 10.54 -4.64 4.99
CA LEU A 47 10.55 -5.48 6.19
C LEU A 47 9.58 -6.65 6.09
N LYS A 48 8.81 -6.72 5.01
CA LYS A 48 7.78 -7.76 4.80
C LYS A 48 6.75 -7.75 5.91
N LEU A 49 6.44 -6.57 6.42
CA LEU A 49 5.45 -6.38 7.48
C LEU A 49 4.07 -6.02 6.93
N ILE A 50 3.96 -5.79 5.64
CA ILE A 50 2.70 -5.49 4.99
C ILE A 50 2.54 -6.45 3.80
N PRO A 51 1.34 -6.99 3.57
CA PRO A 51 1.11 -7.86 2.42
C PRO A 51 1.41 -7.11 1.12
N THR A 52 2.41 -7.55 0.39
CA THR A 52 2.89 -6.89 -0.82
C THR A 52 2.97 -7.88 -1.97
N GLY A 53 2.36 -7.55 -3.10
CA GLY A 53 2.52 -8.30 -4.32
C GLY A 53 3.79 -7.88 -5.04
N ASN A 54 4.47 -8.84 -5.62
CA ASN A 54 5.72 -8.59 -6.34
C ASN A 54 5.66 -9.31 -7.68
N ASN A 55 5.84 -8.54 -8.74
CA ASN A 55 5.92 -9.07 -10.09
C ASN A 55 7.31 -8.80 -10.65
N ARG A 56 8.01 -9.86 -11.06
CA ARG A 56 9.36 -9.75 -11.60
C ARG A 56 9.49 -8.77 -12.75
N HIS A 57 8.45 -8.68 -13.54
CA HIS A 57 8.48 -7.89 -14.77
C HIS A 57 8.06 -6.45 -14.56
N ILE A 58 7.60 -6.12 -13.37
CA ILE A 58 7.13 -4.78 -13.03
C ILE A 58 7.84 -4.34 -11.76
N ARG A 59 8.48 -3.18 -11.81
CA ARG A 59 9.22 -2.65 -10.65
C ARG A 59 8.33 -2.00 -9.62
N GLN A 60 7.06 -1.83 -9.94
CA GLN A 60 6.11 -1.19 -9.04
C GLN A 60 5.59 -2.19 -8.02
N LEU A 61 5.31 -1.70 -6.83
CA LEU A 61 4.68 -2.48 -5.79
C LEU A 61 3.16 -2.50 -5.99
N PHE A 62 2.56 -3.64 -5.72
CA PHE A 62 1.12 -3.81 -5.76
C PHE A 62 0.65 -4.43 -4.46
N PHE A 63 -0.58 -4.12 -4.07
CA PHE A 63 -1.16 -4.58 -2.81
C PHE A 63 -2.56 -5.10 -3.06
N ASN A 64 -2.88 -6.24 -2.49
CA ASN A 64 -4.22 -6.82 -2.58
C ASN A 64 -5.10 -6.20 -1.51
N LYS A 65 -6.23 -5.62 -1.90
CA LYS A 65 -7.11 -4.93 -0.97
C LYS A 65 -7.58 -5.83 0.16
N GLU A 66 -7.97 -7.06 -0.14
CA GLU A 66 -8.45 -7.98 0.89
C GLU A 66 -7.36 -8.31 1.92
N GLU A 67 -6.14 -8.50 1.46
CA GLU A 67 -5.01 -8.74 2.34
C GLU A 67 -4.69 -7.50 3.19
N ILE A 68 -4.77 -6.32 2.58
CA ILE A 68 -4.56 -5.08 3.30
C ILE A 68 -5.65 -4.87 4.35
N ASP A 69 -6.89 -5.15 4.01
CA ASP A 69 -7.99 -5.03 4.96
C ASP A 69 -7.79 -5.95 6.18
N ALA A 70 -7.41 -7.20 5.93
CA ALA A 70 -7.13 -8.14 7.00
C ALA A 70 -5.96 -7.69 7.86
N TRP A 71 -4.95 -7.14 7.23
CA TRP A 71 -3.77 -6.61 7.91
C TRP A 71 -4.14 -5.42 8.80
N LEU A 72 -4.96 -4.50 8.29
CA LEU A 72 -5.40 -3.34 9.05
C LEU A 72 -6.26 -3.74 10.26
N ILE A 73 -7.15 -4.71 10.07
CA ILE A 73 -8.00 -5.22 11.14
C ILE A 73 -7.15 -5.88 12.23
N GLY A 74 -6.02 -6.47 11.85
CA GLY A 74 -5.11 -7.10 12.80
C GLY A 74 -4.31 -6.13 13.65
N ASP A 75 -4.53 -4.82 13.51
CA ASP A 75 -3.88 -3.78 14.32
C ASP A 75 -2.35 -3.88 14.25
N PRO A 76 -1.78 -3.74 13.07
CA PRO A 76 -0.33 -3.85 12.91
C PRO A 76 0.41 -2.71 13.62
N ASP A 77 1.57 -3.03 14.16
CA ASP A 77 2.44 -2.01 14.76
C ASP A 77 3.21 -1.31 13.65
N VAL A 78 2.73 -0.16 13.25
CA VAL A 78 3.36 0.66 12.23
C VAL A 78 4.00 1.92 12.81
N SER A 79 4.29 1.91 14.10
CA SER A 79 4.95 3.05 14.74
C SER A 79 6.34 3.25 14.15
N ASP A 80 6.76 4.50 14.06
CA ASP A 80 8.06 4.83 13.50
C ASP A 80 9.19 4.19 14.32
N GLU A 81 9.03 4.18 15.63
CA GLU A 81 10.02 3.59 16.53
C GLU A 81 10.20 2.09 16.25
N SER A 82 9.10 1.37 16.13
CA SER A 82 9.14 -0.06 15.85
C SER A 82 9.77 -0.35 14.49
N LEU A 83 9.39 0.43 13.48
CA LEU A 83 9.90 0.24 12.13
C LEU A 83 11.38 0.53 12.04
N GLU A 84 11.85 1.57 12.69
CA GLU A 84 13.28 1.89 12.70
C GLU A 84 14.09 0.81 13.37
N ARG A 85 13.59 0.29 14.48
CA ARG A 85 14.29 -0.79 15.19
C ARG A 85 14.40 -2.03 14.32
N GLN A 86 13.29 -2.44 13.70
CA GLN A 86 13.30 -3.62 12.84
C GLN A 86 14.15 -3.42 11.60
N PHE A 87 14.11 -2.24 11.03
CA PHE A 87 14.90 -1.92 9.85
C PHE A 87 16.39 -1.98 10.18
N ASN A 88 16.78 -1.44 11.32
CA ASN A 88 18.18 -1.48 11.77
C ASN A 88 18.64 -2.91 12.05
N GLU A 89 17.79 -3.70 12.67
CA GLU A 89 18.10 -5.12 12.91
C GLU A 89 18.31 -5.86 11.59
N GLN A 90 17.47 -5.61 10.61
CA GLN A 90 17.60 -6.24 9.30
C GLN A 90 18.91 -5.84 8.61
N LEU A 91 19.27 -4.58 8.70
CA LEU A 91 20.54 -4.10 8.14
C LEU A 91 21.73 -4.77 8.81
N LEU A 92 21.69 -4.94 10.12
CA LEU A 92 22.75 -5.62 10.86
C LEU A 92 22.87 -7.08 10.45
N GLN A 93 21.74 -7.76 10.30
CA GLN A 93 21.74 -9.14 9.84
C GLN A 93 22.30 -9.26 8.44
N ASN A 94 21.94 -8.36 7.56
CA ASN A 94 22.46 -8.35 6.18
C ASN A 94 23.97 -8.13 6.17
N ARG A 95 24.47 -7.28 7.03
CA ARG A 95 25.92 -7.06 7.17
C ARG A 95 26.64 -8.33 7.62
N LYS A 96 26.07 -9.02 8.60
CA LYS A 96 26.65 -10.28 9.08
C LYS A 96 26.70 -11.31 7.97
N MET A 97 25.62 -11.40 7.21
CA MET A 97 25.55 -12.36 6.11
C MET A 97 26.44 -11.96 4.95
N GLY A 98 26.71 -10.69 4.78
CA GLY A 98 27.55 -10.19 3.70
C GLY A 98 29.03 -10.24 4.01
N SER A 99 29.39 -10.52 5.23
CA SER A 99 30.78 -10.63 5.62
C SER A 99 31.22 -12.10 5.68
#